data_8de34fc5dc6065e17cf85527b884b037
#
_entry.id   8de34fc5dc6065e17cf85527b884b037
#
_cell.length_a   1.000
_cell.length_b   1.000
_cell.length_c   1.000
_cell.angle_alpha   90.00
_cell.angle_beta   90.00
_cell.angle_gamma   90.00
#
_symmetry.space_group_name_H-M   'P 1'
#
loop_
_entity.id
_entity.type
_entity.pdbx_description
1 polymer ?
#
loop_
_entity_poly.entity_id
_entity_poly.type
_entity_poly.pdbx_seq_one_letter_code
_entity_poly.pdbx_strand_id
1 'polypeptide(L)'
;QRNLPYKSRRNARTMLGSDAGLNVRRSYGGRGAQRRGAFLSRYDLNGRSIAILCVGLLGLLLVLFLVGSCVRGCSPSQPEQTGDQKAVNSYDSRVSSGASEHLTNEFTPQLNRSEKLAWIAQNADRYADERLPELALLDPEATDFVASVPDSDKKSADYTDSNEVGTYPLVYNWDARWGYVEYAGSNVGVNGSGLAALFMARAGLTGKTDLTPASLAADATSGGYTDETLGTAASFFTGKAADYGVAVKEYTPSGDNLKTILSEGSTSIALVQLKANFTTP
;
A
#
# COMPACT_ATOMS: atom_id res chain seq x y z
N GLN A 1 -52.14 27.22 13.52
CA GLN A 1 -53.14 26.22 14.00
C GLN A 1 -53.35 25.18 12.90
N ARG A 2 -52.76 23.99 13.04
CA ARG A 2 -53.40 22.68 13.03
C ARG A 2 -52.34 21.60 13.10
N ASN A 3 -52.24 20.99 14.25
CA ASN A 3 -51.56 19.71 14.48
C ASN A 3 -52.26 18.61 13.69
N LEU A 4 -51.49 17.76 13.04
CA LEU A 4 -51.91 16.43 12.61
C LEU A 4 -50.81 15.42 12.96
N PRO A 5 -51.17 14.29 13.58
CA PRO A 5 -50.20 13.33 14.07
C PRO A 5 -49.72 12.35 12.98
N TYR A 6 -48.47 12.05 13.02
CA TYR A 6 -47.84 11.01 12.19
C TYR A 6 -48.19 9.62 12.73
N LYS A 7 -48.98 8.90 11.98
CA LYS A 7 -49.32 7.49 12.23
C LYS A 7 -48.21 6.56 11.74
N SER A 8 -47.56 5.92 12.71
CA SER A 8 -46.77 4.70 12.52
C SER A 8 -47.58 3.61 11.81
N ARG A 9 -47.09 3.05 10.73
CA ARG A 9 -47.52 1.75 10.22
C ARG A 9 -46.33 0.82 10.15
N ARG A 10 -46.24 -0.05 11.15
CA ARG A 10 -45.59 -1.36 11.04
C ARG A 10 -46.34 -2.16 9.99
N ASN A 11 -45.62 -2.73 9.06
CA ASN A 11 -46.06 -3.99 8.39
C ASN A 11 -44.85 -4.91 8.25
N ALA A 12 -44.82 -5.86 9.16
CA ALA A 12 -44.12 -7.11 8.96
C ALA A 12 -44.86 -7.90 7.86
N ARG A 13 -44.14 -8.42 6.89
CA ARG A 13 -44.57 -9.53 6.10
C ARG A 13 -43.41 -10.45 5.84
N THR A 14 -43.40 -11.49 6.64
CA THR A 14 -42.80 -12.79 6.41
C THR A 14 -43.32 -13.35 5.08
N MET A 15 -42.41 -13.78 4.22
CA MET A 15 -42.71 -14.77 3.20
C MET A 15 -41.63 -15.83 3.23
N LEU A 16 -42.06 -17.03 3.60
CA LEU A 16 -41.43 -18.31 3.47
C LEU A 16 -41.35 -18.73 1.99
N GLY A 17 -40.37 -19.62 1.76
CA GLY A 17 -40.36 -20.59 0.68
C GLY A 17 -39.26 -20.32 -0.33
N SER A 18 -38.35 -21.22 -0.57
CA SER A 18 -38.51 -22.65 -0.81
C SER A 18 -37.16 -23.36 -0.68
N ASP A 19 -37.25 -24.55 -0.17
CA ASP A 19 -36.27 -25.61 -0.09
C ASP A 19 -35.50 -25.86 -1.39
N ALA A 20 -34.19 -26.00 -1.27
CA ALA A 20 -33.37 -26.83 -2.13
C ALA A 20 -32.50 -27.69 -1.22
N GLY A 21 -32.99 -28.90 -0.97
CA GLY A 21 -32.31 -29.90 -0.17
C GLY A 21 -30.99 -30.32 -0.79
N LEU A 22 -29.95 -30.26 -0.02
CA LEU A 22 -28.71 -30.96 -0.27
C LEU A 22 -28.65 -32.20 0.62
N ASN A 23 -28.95 -33.35 -0.02
CA ASN A 23 -28.81 -34.68 0.52
C ASN A 23 -27.38 -34.93 0.98
N VAL A 24 -27.15 -34.93 2.28
CA VAL A 24 -25.98 -35.54 2.90
C VAL A 24 -26.25 -37.04 3.03
N ARG A 25 -25.77 -37.81 2.10
CA ARG A 25 -25.69 -39.27 2.22
C ARG A 25 -24.48 -39.61 3.10
N ARG A 26 -24.74 -39.91 4.36
CA ARG A 26 -23.85 -40.74 5.17
C ARG A 26 -23.86 -42.15 4.59
N SER A 27 -22.71 -42.60 4.13
CA SER A 27 -22.44 -44.02 3.90
C SER A 27 -21.46 -44.49 4.96
N TYR A 28 -21.93 -45.35 5.84
CA TYR A 28 -21.17 -46.20 6.73
C TYR A 28 -20.67 -47.41 5.98
N GLY A 29 -19.41 -47.79 6.24
CA GLY A 29 -19.01 -49.18 6.21
C GLY A 29 -18.13 -49.59 5.04
N GLY A 30 -16.94 -50.00 5.37
CA GLY A 30 -16.09 -50.77 4.46
C GLY A 30 -14.65 -50.85 4.99
N ARG A 31 -14.40 -51.84 5.88
CA ARG A 31 -13.03 -52.30 6.19
C ARG A 31 -12.37 -52.74 4.88
N GLY A 32 -11.18 -52.26 4.61
CA GLY A 32 -10.38 -52.69 3.48
C GLY A 32 -8.94 -52.30 3.63
N ALA A 33 -8.22 -53.18 4.31
CA ALA A 33 -6.84 -53.62 4.08
C ALA A 33 -5.85 -52.63 3.44
N GLN A 34 -4.92 -52.19 4.29
CA GLN A 34 -3.49 -52.21 4.03
C GLN A 34 -3.04 -52.61 2.60
N ARG A 35 -2.62 -51.63 1.82
CA ARG A 35 -1.52 -51.82 0.88
C ARG A 35 -0.59 -50.62 1.00
N ARG A 36 0.29 -50.64 1.99
CA ARG A 36 1.55 -49.91 1.92
C ARG A 36 2.37 -50.60 0.84
N GLY A 37 2.40 -49.98 -0.32
CA GLY A 37 3.08 -50.46 -1.50
C GLY A 37 4.59 -50.49 -1.27
N ALA A 38 5.10 -51.67 -1.33
CA ALA A 38 6.48 -52.04 -1.50
C ALA A 38 7.03 -51.47 -2.81
N PHE A 39 7.72 -50.33 -2.76
CA PHE A 39 8.57 -49.89 -3.87
C PHE A 39 10.03 -49.62 -3.47
N LEU A 40 10.41 -49.81 -2.22
CA LEU A 40 11.79 -49.63 -1.73
C LEU A 40 12.42 -50.90 -1.22
N SER A 41 11.92 -52.09 -1.59
CA SER A 41 12.44 -53.38 -1.12
C SER A 41 13.19 -54.14 -2.22
N ARG A 42 14.11 -53.50 -2.92
CA ARG A 42 15.01 -54.19 -3.86
C ARG A 42 16.46 -53.74 -3.85
N TYR A 43 16.86 -52.98 -2.90
CA TYR A 43 18.27 -52.72 -2.70
C TYR A 43 18.62 -53.10 -1.25
N ASP A 44 19.14 -54.32 -1.13
CA ASP A 44 19.79 -54.78 0.11
C ASP A 44 21.15 -54.06 0.18
N LEU A 45 21.07 -52.80 0.69
CA LEU A 45 22.27 -51.95 0.86
C LEU A 45 22.97 -52.37 2.14
N ASN A 46 23.92 -53.29 2.01
CA ASN A 46 24.88 -53.56 3.06
C ASN A 46 25.59 -52.27 3.46
N GLY A 47 25.88 -52.04 4.74
CA GLY A 47 26.52 -50.84 5.26
C GLY A 47 27.76 -50.39 4.47
N ARG A 48 28.45 -51.36 3.81
CA ARG A 48 29.59 -51.08 2.91
C ARG A 48 29.14 -50.36 1.59
N SER A 49 27.99 -50.72 1.06
CA SER A 49 27.44 -50.08 -0.17
C SER A 49 26.97 -48.66 0.10
N ILE A 50 26.42 -48.39 1.27
CA ILE A 50 26.03 -47.03 1.71
C ILE A 50 27.28 -46.16 1.89
N ALA A 51 28.35 -46.71 2.51
CA ALA A 51 29.60 -45.98 2.68
C ALA A 51 30.24 -45.61 1.33
N ILE A 52 30.22 -46.51 0.34
CA ILE A 52 30.76 -46.25 -0.99
C ILE A 52 29.94 -45.18 -1.72
N LEU A 53 28.60 -45.22 -1.60
CA LEU A 53 27.72 -44.19 -2.17
C LEU A 53 27.93 -42.82 -1.53
N CYS A 54 28.11 -42.76 -0.21
CA CYS A 54 28.39 -41.50 0.49
C CYS A 54 29.76 -40.93 0.10
N VAL A 55 30.79 -41.76 -0.01
CA VAL A 55 32.14 -41.33 -0.46
C VAL A 55 32.08 -40.86 -1.92
N GLY A 56 31.36 -41.56 -2.78
CA GLY A 56 31.17 -41.16 -4.19
C GLY A 56 30.44 -39.82 -4.32
N LEU A 57 29.38 -39.59 -3.51
CA LEU A 57 28.63 -38.33 -3.52
C LEU A 57 29.47 -37.17 -2.99
N LEU A 58 30.26 -37.41 -1.92
CA LEU A 58 31.19 -36.42 -1.36
C LEU A 58 32.29 -36.08 -2.39
N GLY A 59 32.84 -37.08 -3.08
CA GLY A 59 33.81 -36.88 -4.16
C GLY A 59 33.25 -36.07 -5.31
N LEU A 60 32.00 -36.36 -5.72
CA LEU A 60 31.32 -35.60 -6.78
C LEU A 60 31.08 -34.13 -6.38
N LEU A 61 30.66 -33.90 -5.13
CA LEU A 61 30.46 -32.51 -4.63
C LEU A 61 31.78 -31.74 -4.56
N LEU A 62 32.89 -32.43 -4.19
CA LEU A 62 34.21 -31.83 -4.12
C LEU A 62 34.75 -31.49 -5.53
N VAL A 63 34.50 -32.36 -6.52
CA VAL A 63 34.83 -32.07 -7.94
C VAL A 63 34.01 -30.92 -8.47
N LEU A 64 32.68 -30.86 -8.19
CA LEU A 64 31.83 -29.76 -8.59
C LEU A 64 32.26 -28.43 -7.93
N PHE A 65 32.70 -28.49 -6.66
CA PHE A 65 33.24 -27.32 -5.96
C PHE A 65 34.57 -26.86 -6.57
N LEU A 66 35.49 -27.78 -6.92
CA LEU A 66 36.76 -27.44 -7.56
C LEU A 66 36.57 -26.92 -8.99
N VAL A 67 35.66 -27.51 -9.77
CA VAL A 67 35.34 -27.02 -11.12
C VAL A 67 34.63 -25.63 -11.06
N GLY A 68 33.72 -25.46 -10.09
CA GLY A 68 33.06 -24.16 -9.84
C GLY A 68 34.05 -23.07 -9.40
N SER A 69 35.10 -23.44 -8.67
CA SER A 69 36.17 -22.51 -8.27
C SER A 69 37.11 -22.15 -9.43
N CYS A 70 37.38 -23.09 -10.35
CA CYS A 70 38.21 -22.81 -11.52
C CYS A 70 37.52 -21.92 -12.57
N VAL A 71 36.19 -21.97 -12.70
CA VAL A 71 35.42 -21.10 -13.62
C VAL A 71 35.37 -19.66 -13.12
N ARG A 72 35.54 -19.44 -11.81
CA ARG A 72 35.63 -18.08 -11.22
C ARG A 72 37.01 -17.42 -11.38
N GLY A 73 38.01 -18.13 -11.85
CA GLY A 73 39.41 -17.67 -11.92
C GLY A 73 39.89 -17.11 -13.26
N CYS A 74 39.06 -17.08 -14.31
CA CYS A 74 39.46 -16.56 -15.63
C CYS A 74 38.51 -15.45 -16.12
N SER A 75 38.31 -14.42 -15.30
CA SER A 75 37.96 -13.11 -15.83
C SER A 75 39.25 -12.33 -16.06
N PRO A 76 39.46 -11.70 -17.21
CA PRO A 76 40.62 -10.85 -17.44
C PRO A 76 40.58 -9.76 -16.37
N SER A 77 41.69 -9.59 -15.64
CA SER A 77 41.90 -8.58 -14.62
C SER A 77 41.65 -7.22 -15.24
N GLN A 78 40.47 -6.63 -15.01
CA GLN A 78 40.31 -5.20 -15.08
C GLN A 78 41.14 -4.59 -13.94
N PRO A 79 41.88 -3.51 -14.19
CA PRO A 79 42.62 -2.87 -13.13
C PRO A 79 41.66 -2.47 -12.00
N GLU A 80 41.96 -2.91 -10.78
CA GLU A 80 41.30 -2.44 -9.56
C GLU A 80 41.39 -0.90 -9.54
N GLN A 81 40.29 -0.26 -9.94
CA GLN A 81 40.05 1.12 -9.55
C GLN A 81 39.53 1.10 -8.11
N THR A 82 40.46 1.21 -7.17
CA THR A 82 40.20 1.60 -5.79
C THR A 82 39.71 3.03 -5.78
N GLY A 83 38.42 3.19 -5.85
CA GLY A 83 37.67 4.41 -5.63
C GLY A 83 36.20 4.00 -5.67
N ASP A 84 35.44 4.42 -4.66
CA ASP A 84 33.98 4.27 -4.60
C ASP A 84 33.33 4.83 -5.86
N GLN A 85 33.37 4.07 -6.96
CA GLN A 85 32.57 4.40 -8.12
C GLN A 85 31.14 4.03 -7.79
N LYS A 86 30.39 5.03 -7.32
CA LYS A 86 28.92 4.93 -7.22
C LYS A 86 28.43 4.38 -8.56
N ALA A 87 27.70 3.27 -8.53
CA ALA A 87 27.16 2.67 -9.74
C ALA A 87 26.42 3.76 -10.54
N VAL A 88 26.63 3.81 -11.85
CA VAL A 88 26.02 4.83 -12.72
C VAL A 88 24.74 4.24 -13.30
N ASN A 89 23.67 5.04 -13.32
CA ASN A 89 22.43 4.65 -13.97
C ASN A 89 22.68 4.52 -15.49
N SER A 90 22.27 3.38 -16.06
CA SER A 90 22.53 3.06 -17.47
C SER A 90 21.69 3.87 -18.45
N TYR A 91 20.60 4.46 -18.00
CA TYR A 91 19.68 5.24 -18.85
C TYR A 91 19.98 6.75 -18.79
N ASP A 92 20.28 7.27 -17.60
CA ASP A 92 20.70 8.66 -17.42
C ASP A 92 21.64 8.79 -16.21
N SER A 93 22.88 9.18 -16.44
CA SER A 93 23.90 9.33 -15.38
C SER A 93 23.60 10.41 -14.35
N ARG A 94 22.60 11.27 -14.59
CA ARG A 94 22.14 12.30 -13.66
C ARG A 94 21.13 11.77 -12.65
N VAL A 95 20.63 10.55 -12.85
CA VAL A 95 19.70 9.85 -11.96
C VAL A 95 20.46 8.77 -11.20
N SER A 96 20.07 8.51 -9.95
CA SER A 96 20.68 7.45 -9.15
C SER A 96 20.53 6.08 -9.81
N SER A 97 21.56 5.24 -9.69
CA SER A 97 21.53 3.86 -10.19
C SER A 97 20.49 2.97 -9.52
N GLY A 98 19.96 3.39 -8.35
CA GLY A 98 18.89 2.69 -7.64
C GLY A 98 17.49 2.97 -8.17
N ALA A 99 17.31 3.97 -9.04
CA ALA A 99 16.02 4.25 -9.67
C ALA A 99 15.71 3.21 -10.75
N SER A 100 14.42 2.84 -10.85
CA SER A 100 13.94 1.99 -11.95
C SER A 100 14.11 2.68 -13.31
N GLU A 101 14.05 1.90 -14.38
CA GLU A 101 14.03 2.45 -15.75
C GLU A 101 12.86 3.42 -15.94
N HIS A 102 11.67 3.05 -15.45
CA HIS A 102 10.47 3.88 -15.52
C HIS A 102 10.71 5.24 -14.87
N LEU A 103 11.08 5.25 -13.60
CA LEU A 103 11.34 6.48 -12.86
C LEU A 103 12.46 7.33 -13.50
N THR A 104 13.51 6.69 -14.03
CA THR A 104 14.60 7.39 -14.73
C THR A 104 14.09 8.10 -15.98
N ASN A 105 13.25 7.42 -16.78
CA ASN A 105 12.67 8.00 -17.99
C ASN A 105 11.74 9.17 -17.71
N GLU A 106 11.06 9.15 -16.58
CA GLU A 106 10.21 10.25 -16.12
C GLU A 106 11.01 11.45 -15.62
N PHE A 107 12.12 11.21 -14.90
CA PHE A 107 13.00 12.28 -14.44
C PHE A 107 13.74 12.98 -15.57
N THR A 108 14.28 12.23 -16.52
CA THR A 108 15.19 12.73 -17.56
C THR A 108 14.74 14.03 -18.24
N PRO A 109 13.49 14.17 -18.73
CA PRO A 109 13.01 15.41 -19.35
C PRO A 109 12.78 16.56 -18.36
N GLN A 110 12.70 16.28 -17.06
CA GLN A 110 12.27 17.24 -16.04
C GLN A 110 13.40 17.71 -15.11
N LEU A 111 14.60 17.13 -15.21
CA LEU A 111 15.73 17.42 -14.30
C LEU A 111 16.10 18.91 -14.23
N ASN A 112 15.84 19.68 -15.27
CA ASN A 112 16.13 21.11 -15.32
C ASN A 112 15.02 21.99 -14.69
N ARG A 113 13.93 21.40 -14.19
CA ARG A 113 12.81 22.16 -13.59
C ARG A 113 13.21 22.83 -12.29
N SER A 114 13.98 22.14 -11.44
CA SER A 114 14.51 22.71 -10.20
C SER A 114 15.71 21.92 -9.71
N GLU A 115 16.58 22.58 -8.93
CA GLU A 115 17.73 21.95 -8.29
C GLU A 115 17.31 20.84 -7.31
N LYS A 116 16.19 21.04 -6.59
CA LYS A 116 15.64 20.03 -5.67
C LYS A 116 15.18 18.78 -6.40
N LEU A 117 14.53 18.93 -7.56
CA LEU A 117 14.12 17.79 -8.36
C LEU A 117 15.33 17.01 -8.88
N ALA A 118 16.38 17.71 -9.33
CA ALA A 118 17.64 17.08 -9.71
C ALA A 118 18.31 16.36 -8.52
N TRP A 119 18.25 16.96 -7.33
CA TRP A 119 18.73 16.31 -6.11
C TRP A 119 17.94 15.05 -5.77
N ILE A 120 16.59 15.07 -5.86
CA ILE A 120 15.74 13.90 -5.65
C ILE A 120 16.14 12.78 -6.62
N ALA A 121 16.31 13.08 -7.90
CA ALA A 121 16.73 12.13 -8.90
C ALA A 121 18.09 11.49 -8.61
N GLN A 122 19.09 12.30 -8.19
CA GLN A 122 20.42 11.84 -7.82
C GLN A 122 20.44 11.00 -6.54
N ASN A 123 19.42 11.09 -5.71
CA ASN A 123 19.26 10.39 -4.44
C ASN A 123 18.06 9.44 -4.44
N ALA A 124 17.59 9.00 -5.61
CA ALA A 124 16.43 8.14 -5.72
C ALA A 124 16.60 6.78 -4.99
N ASP A 125 17.85 6.33 -4.81
CA ASP A 125 18.21 5.15 -4.02
C ASP A 125 17.95 5.27 -2.50
N ARG A 126 17.69 6.48 -2.01
CA ARG A 126 17.35 6.74 -0.60
C ARG A 126 15.86 6.58 -0.29
N TYR A 127 15.02 6.43 -1.30
CA TYR A 127 13.58 6.25 -1.14
C TYR A 127 13.23 4.76 -1.23
N ALA A 128 12.58 4.25 -0.18
CA ALA A 128 12.11 2.87 -0.17
C ALA A 128 10.89 2.64 -1.09
N ASP A 129 10.21 3.72 -1.48
CA ASP A 129 9.02 3.71 -2.32
C ASP A 129 9.19 4.73 -3.45
N GLU A 130 9.24 4.27 -4.69
CA GLU A 130 9.42 5.11 -5.87
C GLU A 130 8.26 6.10 -6.11
N ARG A 131 7.08 5.83 -5.54
CA ARG A 131 5.95 6.77 -5.58
C ARG A 131 6.26 8.11 -4.89
N LEU A 132 7.26 8.14 -3.99
CA LEU A 132 7.72 9.39 -3.37
C LEU A 132 8.44 10.31 -4.37
N PRO A 133 9.51 9.88 -5.08
CA PRO A 133 10.08 10.69 -6.14
C PRO A 133 9.10 10.97 -7.29
N GLU A 134 8.20 10.04 -7.64
CA GLU A 134 7.13 10.29 -8.61
C GLU A 134 6.20 11.43 -8.17
N LEU A 135 5.86 11.53 -6.88
CA LEU A 135 5.05 12.62 -6.36
C LEU A 135 5.67 14.00 -6.67
N ALA A 136 7.00 14.15 -6.57
CA ALA A 136 7.66 15.41 -6.90
C ALA A 136 7.67 15.72 -8.42
N LEU A 137 7.54 14.70 -9.26
CA LEU A 137 7.38 14.86 -10.71
C LEU A 137 5.96 15.32 -11.06
N LEU A 138 4.95 14.74 -10.39
CA LEU A 138 3.53 15.01 -10.63
C LEU A 138 3.10 16.33 -10.01
N ASP A 139 3.55 16.62 -8.79
CA ASP A 139 3.17 17.81 -8.02
C ASP A 139 4.41 18.61 -7.62
N PRO A 140 4.69 19.73 -8.30
CA PRO A 140 5.82 20.59 -7.96
C PRO A 140 5.78 21.15 -6.54
N GLU A 141 4.60 21.31 -5.94
CA GLU A 141 4.44 21.82 -4.58
C GLU A 141 4.89 20.78 -3.53
N ALA A 142 4.85 19.48 -3.87
CA ALA A 142 5.33 18.41 -3.03
C ALA A 142 6.87 18.24 -3.05
N THR A 143 7.59 18.94 -3.93
CA THR A 143 9.03 18.76 -4.12
C THR A 143 9.83 18.95 -2.82
N ASP A 144 9.47 19.94 -2.00
CA ASP A 144 10.15 20.22 -0.73
C ASP A 144 9.91 19.12 0.29
N PHE A 145 8.69 18.61 0.36
CA PHE A 145 8.34 17.47 1.18
C PHE A 145 9.16 16.25 0.76
N VAL A 146 9.12 15.89 -0.51
CA VAL A 146 9.82 14.71 -1.04
C VAL A 146 11.32 14.79 -0.77
N ALA A 147 11.95 15.93 -1.05
CA ALA A 147 13.38 16.12 -0.80
C ALA A 147 13.76 15.91 0.68
N SER A 148 12.85 16.19 1.60
CA SER A 148 13.08 16.05 3.05
C SER A 148 12.80 14.66 3.60
N VAL A 149 12.08 13.78 2.88
CA VAL A 149 11.70 12.44 3.36
C VAL A 149 12.87 11.61 3.85
N PRO A 150 14.02 11.51 3.13
CA PRO A 150 15.11 10.64 3.55
C PRO A 150 15.75 11.02 4.90
N ASP A 151 15.64 12.29 5.29
CA ASP A 151 16.26 12.84 6.51
C ASP A 151 15.22 13.22 7.57
N SER A 152 13.93 12.92 7.34
CA SER A 152 12.85 13.22 8.27
C SER A 152 12.88 12.32 9.51
N ASP A 153 12.41 12.84 10.65
CA ASP A 153 12.30 12.09 11.91
C ASP A 153 11.05 11.21 11.98
N LYS A 154 10.24 11.22 10.92
CA LYS A 154 8.99 10.43 10.77
C LYS A 154 7.94 10.71 11.84
N LYS A 155 8.00 11.87 12.50
CA LYS A 155 7.05 12.28 13.52
C LYS A 155 5.96 13.16 12.93
N SER A 156 4.83 13.19 13.62
CA SER A 156 3.74 14.12 13.33
C SER A 156 3.83 15.36 14.20
N ALA A 157 3.26 16.45 13.69
CA ALA A 157 2.93 17.65 14.45
C ALA A 157 1.41 17.87 14.47
N ASP A 158 0.96 18.63 15.45
CA ASP A 158 -0.46 18.96 15.60
C ASP A 158 -0.91 19.95 14.51
N TYR A 159 -2.19 19.89 14.17
CA TYR A 159 -2.85 20.94 13.41
C TYR A 159 -3.39 21.99 14.41
N THR A 160 -2.80 23.17 14.39
CA THR A 160 -3.09 24.21 15.39
C THR A 160 -4.10 25.26 14.94
N ASP A 161 -4.46 25.26 13.65
CA ASP A 161 -5.39 26.24 13.11
C ASP A 161 -6.81 25.92 13.59
N SER A 162 -7.56 26.93 14.02
CA SER A 162 -8.98 26.82 14.30
C SER A 162 -9.76 26.73 12.98
N ASN A 163 -10.87 26.03 13.00
CA ASN A 163 -11.76 25.93 11.86
C ASN A 163 -13.21 26.23 12.25
N GLU A 164 -13.92 26.91 11.39
CA GLU A 164 -15.36 27.18 11.54
C GLU A 164 -16.18 26.16 10.75
N VAL A 165 -17.34 25.79 11.29
CA VAL A 165 -18.29 24.93 10.59
C VAL A 165 -18.69 25.57 9.26
N GLY A 166 -18.65 24.80 8.20
CA GLY A 166 -18.90 25.26 6.83
C GLY A 166 -17.66 25.75 6.08
N THR A 167 -16.52 25.89 6.78
CA THR A 167 -15.22 26.18 6.16
C THR A 167 -14.41 24.89 6.07
N TYR A 168 -13.93 24.57 4.87
CA TYR A 168 -13.18 23.34 4.61
C TYR A 168 -11.71 23.67 4.41
N PRO A 169 -10.82 23.31 5.36
CA PRO A 169 -9.40 23.58 5.20
C PRO A 169 -8.85 22.77 4.03
N LEU A 170 -8.01 23.37 3.20
CA LEU A 170 -7.27 22.64 2.19
C LEU A 170 -5.97 22.14 2.81
N VAL A 171 -5.83 20.82 2.94
CA VAL A 171 -4.60 20.19 3.38
C VAL A 171 -4.24 19.05 2.44
N TYR A 172 -2.96 18.79 2.32
CA TYR A 172 -2.42 17.71 1.52
C TYR A 172 -2.00 16.53 2.41
N ASN A 173 -2.05 15.31 1.88
CA ASN A 173 -1.52 14.14 2.56
C ASN A 173 0.00 14.24 2.78
N TRP A 174 0.72 14.91 1.88
CA TRP A 174 2.14 15.17 1.96
C TRP A 174 2.53 16.43 2.78
N ASP A 175 1.61 17.06 3.50
CA ASP A 175 1.93 18.14 4.44
C ASP A 175 2.98 17.66 5.46
N ALA A 176 4.04 18.47 5.67
CA ALA A 176 5.17 18.13 6.53
C ALA A 176 4.76 17.81 7.99
N ARG A 177 3.59 18.27 8.43
CA ARG A 177 3.05 17.99 9.78
C ARG A 177 2.71 16.51 10.00
N TRP A 178 2.45 15.74 8.94
CA TRP A 178 2.08 14.32 9.04
C TRP A 178 2.59 13.44 7.91
N GLY A 179 2.96 14.01 6.77
CA GLY A 179 3.32 13.26 5.56
C GLY A 179 4.47 12.28 5.75
N TYR A 180 5.40 12.57 6.67
CA TYR A 180 6.56 11.71 6.95
C TYR A 180 6.23 10.47 7.79
N VAL A 181 5.08 10.44 8.47
CA VAL A 181 4.70 9.33 9.35
C VAL A 181 4.52 8.05 8.54
N GLU A 182 5.11 6.96 9.00
CA GLU A 182 4.98 5.65 8.36
C GLU A 182 3.53 5.19 8.32
N TYR A 183 3.06 4.74 7.15
CA TYR A 183 1.70 4.29 6.95
C TYR A 183 1.56 3.35 5.76
N ALA A 184 0.89 2.20 5.97
CA ALA A 184 0.50 1.25 4.93
C ALA A 184 1.65 0.88 3.96
N GLY A 185 2.83 0.52 4.50
CA GLY A 185 4.01 0.14 3.70
C GLY A 185 4.82 1.28 3.11
N SER A 186 4.37 2.55 3.27
CA SER A 186 5.10 3.76 2.87
C SER A 186 4.94 4.83 3.95
N ASN A 187 4.39 6.00 3.62
CA ASN A 187 4.08 7.06 4.56
C ASN A 187 2.71 7.71 4.26
N VAL A 188 2.25 8.59 5.16
CA VAL A 188 1.00 9.33 4.99
C VAL A 188 1.05 10.19 3.74
N GLY A 189 2.21 10.73 3.37
CA GLY A 189 2.40 11.55 2.18
C GLY A 189 2.07 10.82 0.87
N VAL A 190 2.22 9.50 0.82
CA VAL A 190 1.84 8.67 -0.34
C VAL A 190 0.46 8.03 -0.14
N ASN A 191 0.25 7.38 1.00
CA ASN A 191 -0.91 6.50 1.22
C ASN A 191 -2.05 7.17 2.02
N GLY A 192 -1.90 8.44 2.43
CA GLY A 192 -2.84 9.11 3.35
C GLY A 192 -3.89 10.02 2.70
N SER A 193 -4.06 10.01 1.38
CA SER A 193 -4.99 10.92 0.69
C SER A 193 -6.44 10.82 1.21
N GLY A 194 -6.94 9.60 1.43
CA GLY A 194 -8.26 9.38 2.03
C GLY A 194 -8.38 9.91 3.46
N LEU A 195 -7.31 9.82 4.25
CA LEU A 195 -7.26 10.33 5.62
C LEU A 195 -7.25 11.86 5.65
N ALA A 196 -6.49 12.49 4.76
CA ALA A 196 -6.50 13.94 4.58
C ALA A 196 -7.90 14.43 4.14
N ALA A 197 -8.54 13.71 3.22
CA ALA A 197 -9.90 14.01 2.80
C ALA A 197 -10.92 13.87 3.95
N LEU A 198 -10.80 12.84 4.79
CA LEU A 198 -11.64 12.67 5.97
C LEU A 198 -11.41 13.78 7.01
N PHE A 199 -10.16 14.17 7.23
CA PHE A 199 -9.83 15.31 8.08
C PHE A 199 -10.50 16.59 7.61
N MET A 200 -10.36 16.95 6.31
CA MET A 200 -10.98 18.14 5.71
C MET A 200 -12.49 18.12 5.85
N ALA A 201 -13.12 16.99 5.54
CA ALA A 201 -14.56 16.81 5.66
C ALA A 201 -15.05 16.99 7.09
N ARG A 202 -14.36 16.33 8.06
CA ARG A 202 -14.69 16.44 9.49
C ARG A 202 -14.54 17.88 9.99
N ALA A 203 -13.42 18.51 9.67
CA ALA A 203 -13.17 19.90 10.06
C ALA A 203 -14.28 20.82 9.54
N GLY A 204 -14.65 20.71 8.27
CA GLY A 204 -15.71 21.53 7.69
C GLY A 204 -17.11 21.24 8.26
N LEU A 205 -17.43 19.97 8.53
CA LEU A 205 -18.73 19.59 9.05
C LEU A 205 -18.90 19.89 10.54
N THR A 206 -17.82 19.79 11.32
CA THR A 206 -17.90 19.84 12.80
C THR A 206 -17.15 21.01 13.44
N GLY A 207 -16.29 21.70 12.71
CA GLY A 207 -15.35 22.70 13.21
C GLY A 207 -14.17 22.11 14.01
N LYS A 208 -14.08 20.77 14.13
CA LYS A 208 -13.07 20.10 14.96
C LYS A 208 -11.85 19.72 14.14
N THR A 209 -10.67 20.05 14.66
CA THR A 209 -9.36 19.81 14.02
C THR A 209 -8.40 18.98 14.89
N ASP A 210 -8.91 18.37 15.97
CA ASP A 210 -8.18 17.58 16.95
C ASP A 210 -7.69 16.21 16.45
N LEU A 211 -8.20 15.74 15.30
CA LEU A 211 -7.73 14.52 14.64
C LEU A 211 -6.96 14.91 13.36
N THR A 212 -5.69 14.59 13.32
CA THR A 212 -4.84 14.83 12.14
C THR A 212 -4.83 13.62 11.21
N PRO A 213 -4.42 13.74 9.94
CA PRO A 213 -4.19 12.59 9.07
C PRO A 213 -3.24 11.55 9.68
N ALA A 214 -2.25 11.96 10.49
CA ALA A 214 -1.37 11.02 11.20
C ALA A 214 -2.10 10.25 12.31
N SER A 215 -2.96 10.91 13.10
CA SER A 215 -3.74 10.21 14.13
C SER A 215 -4.75 9.24 13.51
N LEU A 216 -5.39 9.63 12.41
CA LEU A 216 -6.27 8.74 11.63
C LEU A 216 -5.50 7.56 11.03
N ALA A 217 -4.24 7.75 10.61
CA ALA A 217 -3.37 6.68 10.13
C ALA A 217 -3.04 5.68 11.24
N ALA A 218 -2.77 6.17 12.46
CA ALA A 218 -2.56 5.32 13.63
C ALA A 218 -3.80 4.49 13.97
N ASP A 219 -4.99 5.10 13.93
CA ASP A 219 -6.26 4.41 14.16
C ASP A 219 -6.54 3.36 13.07
N ALA A 220 -6.30 3.69 11.80
CA ALA A 220 -6.45 2.75 10.70
C ALA A 220 -5.50 1.56 10.83
N THR A 221 -4.25 1.82 11.22
CA THR A 221 -3.24 0.77 11.43
C THR A 221 -3.63 -0.14 12.60
N SER A 222 -3.99 0.44 13.75
CA SER A 222 -4.36 -0.33 14.94
C SER A 222 -5.64 -1.14 14.74
N GLY A 223 -6.56 -0.66 13.91
CA GLY A 223 -7.81 -1.32 13.56
C GLY A 223 -7.70 -2.33 12.42
N GLY A 224 -6.52 -2.49 11.80
CA GLY A 224 -6.34 -3.40 10.66
C GLY A 224 -7.01 -2.94 9.36
N TYR A 225 -7.14 -1.62 9.17
CA TYR A 225 -7.74 -1.01 7.98
C TYR A 225 -6.73 -0.51 6.96
N THR A 226 -5.45 -0.89 7.10
CA THR A 226 -4.42 -0.55 6.12
C THR A 226 -4.53 -1.42 4.87
N ASP A 227 -4.27 -0.82 3.72
CA ASP A 227 -4.18 -1.48 2.42
C ASP A 227 -2.95 -0.93 1.69
N GLU A 228 -2.03 -1.79 1.29
CA GLU A 228 -0.76 -1.37 0.66
C GLU A 228 -0.98 -0.71 -0.71
N THR A 229 -2.08 -1.00 -1.38
CA THR A 229 -2.42 -0.43 -2.70
C THR A 229 -3.22 0.86 -2.58
N LEU A 230 -4.21 0.88 -1.68
CA LEU A 230 -5.15 1.99 -1.52
C LEU A 230 -4.81 2.90 -0.33
N GLY A 231 -3.83 2.52 0.48
CA GLY A 231 -3.48 3.16 1.74
C GLY A 231 -4.45 2.84 2.86
N THR A 232 -5.73 3.15 2.68
CA THR A 232 -6.79 2.94 3.67
C THR A 232 -7.95 2.18 3.04
N ALA A 233 -8.37 1.08 3.66
CA ALA A 233 -9.50 0.30 3.22
C ALA A 233 -10.82 1.12 3.31
N ALA A 234 -11.71 0.95 2.34
CA ALA A 234 -13.01 1.65 2.31
C ALA A 234 -13.84 1.41 3.60
N SER A 235 -13.72 0.24 4.20
CA SER A 235 -14.37 -0.12 5.46
C SER A 235 -13.97 0.75 6.65
N PHE A 236 -12.81 1.41 6.63
CA PHE A 236 -12.42 2.40 7.63
C PHE A 236 -13.38 3.59 7.62
N PHE A 237 -13.65 4.13 6.45
CA PHE A 237 -14.53 5.31 6.32
C PHE A 237 -15.97 5.01 6.71
N THR A 238 -16.50 3.85 6.33
CA THR A 238 -17.88 3.45 6.67
C THR A 238 -18.03 2.95 8.11
N GLY A 239 -17.00 2.31 8.66
CA GLY A 239 -17.04 1.69 10.00
C GLY A 239 -16.61 2.62 11.13
N LYS A 240 -15.67 3.56 10.88
CA LYS A 240 -15.05 4.38 11.91
C LYS A 240 -15.47 5.85 11.92
N ALA A 241 -16.05 6.38 10.86
CA ALA A 241 -16.37 7.79 10.76
C ALA A 241 -17.33 8.27 11.86
N ALA A 242 -18.23 7.43 12.34
CA ALA A 242 -19.13 7.74 13.45
C ALA A 242 -18.37 8.03 14.76
N ASP A 243 -17.26 7.33 15.02
CA ASP A 243 -16.39 7.55 16.18
C ASP A 243 -15.76 8.96 16.12
N TYR A 244 -15.62 9.52 14.92
CA TYR A 244 -15.09 10.86 14.65
C TYR A 244 -16.17 11.95 14.56
N GLY A 245 -17.44 11.59 14.80
CA GLY A 245 -18.56 12.53 14.81
C GLY A 245 -19.09 12.90 13.43
N VAL A 246 -18.82 12.11 12.40
CA VAL A 246 -19.36 12.24 11.04
C VAL A 246 -20.08 10.96 10.61
N ALA A 247 -21.22 11.10 9.94
CA ALA A 247 -21.94 9.96 9.38
C ALA A 247 -21.48 9.74 7.93
N VAL A 248 -21.14 8.52 7.58
CA VAL A 248 -20.73 8.15 6.21
C VAL A 248 -21.74 7.20 5.61
N LYS A 249 -22.10 7.44 4.35
CA LYS A 249 -22.95 6.57 3.54
C LYS A 249 -22.26 6.32 2.23
N GLU A 250 -22.15 5.06 1.86
CA GLU A 250 -21.56 4.63 0.60
C GLU A 250 -22.59 4.68 -0.53
N TYR A 251 -22.16 5.14 -1.70
CA TYR A 251 -22.95 5.19 -2.91
C TYR A 251 -22.17 4.60 -4.08
N THR A 252 -22.89 3.91 -4.96
CA THR A 252 -22.32 3.55 -6.26
C THR A 252 -22.04 4.80 -7.07
N PRO A 253 -20.83 4.98 -7.63
CA PRO A 253 -20.49 6.16 -8.42
C PRO A 253 -21.41 6.31 -9.62
N SER A 254 -22.16 7.43 -9.66
CA SER A 254 -22.97 7.84 -10.82
C SER A 254 -23.21 9.35 -10.76
N GLY A 255 -23.43 9.95 -11.92
CA GLY A 255 -23.78 11.38 -12.00
C GLY A 255 -25.07 11.72 -11.25
N ASP A 256 -26.05 10.83 -11.23
CA ASP A 256 -27.33 11.04 -10.55
C ASP A 256 -27.19 10.91 -9.03
N ASN A 257 -26.43 9.93 -8.55
CA ASN A 257 -26.12 9.82 -7.12
C ASN A 257 -25.35 11.05 -6.63
N LEU A 258 -24.35 11.50 -7.38
CA LEU A 258 -23.58 12.68 -7.02
C LEU A 258 -24.47 13.95 -6.97
N LYS A 259 -25.33 14.15 -7.97
CA LYS A 259 -26.30 15.26 -7.96
C LYS A 259 -27.24 15.18 -6.76
N THR A 260 -27.76 14.00 -6.44
CA THR A 260 -28.65 13.79 -5.30
C THR A 260 -27.94 14.17 -4.00
N ILE A 261 -26.71 13.66 -3.77
CA ILE A 261 -25.92 13.93 -2.56
C ILE A 261 -25.65 15.44 -2.42
N LEU A 262 -25.18 16.08 -3.49
CA LEU A 262 -24.83 17.49 -3.44
C LEU A 262 -26.06 18.42 -3.37
N SER A 263 -27.24 17.94 -3.73
CA SER A 263 -28.50 18.69 -3.60
C SER A 263 -29.07 18.69 -2.17
N GLU A 264 -28.58 17.81 -1.30
CA GLU A 264 -29.00 17.72 0.12
C GLU A 264 -28.51 18.91 0.98
N GLY A 265 -27.78 19.84 0.38
CA GLY A 265 -27.35 21.09 1.01
C GLY A 265 -25.94 21.05 1.59
N SER A 266 -25.59 22.10 2.35
CA SER A 266 -24.23 22.36 2.86
C SER A 266 -23.73 21.37 3.94
N THR A 267 -24.56 20.41 4.33
CA THR A 267 -24.21 19.40 5.36
C THR A 267 -23.70 18.10 4.79
N SER A 268 -23.60 17.98 3.46
CA SER A 268 -23.15 16.77 2.78
C SER A 268 -21.91 17.04 1.94
N ILE A 269 -20.90 16.16 2.07
CA ILE A 269 -19.65 16.19 1.31
C ILE A 269 -19.46 14.83 0.67
N ALA A 270 -19.12 14.82 -0.61
CA ALA A 270 -18.75 13.61 -1.32
C ALA A 270 -17.23 13.37 -1.21
N LEU A 271 -16.81 12.28 -0.58
CA LEU A 271 -15.46 11.74 -0.72
C LEU A 271 -15.45 10.78 -1.90
N VAL A 272 -14.61 11.06 -2.90
CA VAL A 272 -14.55 10.28 -4.13
C VAL A 272 -13.21 9.56 -4.20
N GLN A 273 -13.24 8.24 -4.27
CA GLN A 273 -12.05 7.45 -4.59
C GLN A 273 -11.88 7.40 -6.10
N LEU A 274 -10.75 7.92 -6.58
CA LEU A 274 -10.39 7.88 -8.00
C LEU A 274 -9.60 6.59 -8.31
N LYS A 275 -9.74 6.10 -9.54
CA LYS A 275 -8.83 5.08 -10.06
C LYS A 275 -7.49 5.72 -10.42
N ALA A 276 -6.41 4.97 -10.34
CA ALA A 276 -5.05 5.47 -10.58
C ALA A 276 -4.88 6.24 -11.90
N ASN A 277 -5.59 5.85 -12.95
CA ASN A 277 -5.53 6.51 -14.25
C ASN A 277 -6.22 7.89 -14.33
N PHE A 278 -6.88 8.35 -13.26
CA PHE A 278 -7.40 9.71 -13.17
C PHE A 278 -6.44 10.68 -12.47
N THR A 279 -5.37 10.17 -11.88
CA THR A 279 -4.38 10.97 -11.13
C THR A 279 -3.13 11.27 -11.94
N THR A 280 -2.97 10.69 -13.11
CA THR A 280 -1.93 11.05 -14.08
C THR A 280 -2.49 12.06 -15.07
N PRO A 281 -1.85 13.22 -15.25
CA PRO A 281 -2.23 14.20 -16.28
C PRO A 281 -2.07 13.64 -17.69
#